data_7e3801f794b8fbca0db4e3c72c615b17
#
_entry.id   7e3801f794b8fbca0db4e3c72c615b17
#
_cell.length_a   1.000
_cell.length_b   1.000
_cell.length_c   1.000
_cell.angle_alpha   90.00
_cell.angle_beta   90.00
_cell.angle_gamma   90.00
#
_symmetry.space_group_name_H-M   'P 1'
#
loop_
_entity.id
_entity.type
_entity.pdbx_description
1 polymer ?
#
loop_
_entity_poly.entity_id
_entity_poly.type
_entity_poly.pdbx_seq_one_letter_code
_entity_poly.pdbx_strand_id
1 'polypeptide(L)'
;MGNTPKIKFNLIQDKQTAQSLIDKAELVDFYLEECYDDKLNYIARRNLSYSANSVSSLNIEIAKKIIETTSFPKQLLDLGEINIIQLMPSADAGMPHTRPGNIICCPDISSLSESTLIHELWHIHQRVFPEYWLKIFKKIGWTVWRGKLPDRLENVRRYNPDTIDEPYWIFNDKWVPVPVFKDITHPTVNDVEMCFYNPAIDYYTRQVPEELSSYTELSGISLEHPREIAAYILSGSNKSQTYKDFDEMNLMR
;
A
#
# COMPACT_ATOMS: atom_id res chain seq x y z
N MET A 1 23.75 -5.92 27.95
CA MET A 1 23.59 -5.33 26.63
C MET A 1 22.35 -5.97 26.02
N GLY A 2 21.20 -5.28 26.02
CA GLY A 2 19.99 -5.81 25.40
C GLY A 2 20.19 -5.92 23.89
N ASN A 3 19.83 -7.06 23.31
CA ASN A 3 19.76 -7.19 21.86
C ASN A 3 18.79 -6.12 21.35
N THR A 4 19.27 -5.11 20.63
CA THR A 4 18.41 -4.19 19.93
C THR A 4 17.64 -5.01 18.89
N PRO A 5 16.30 -4.98 18.88
CA PRO A 5 15.51 -5.65 17.85
C PRO A 5 16.01 -5.20 16.47
N LYS A 6 16.16 -6.13 15.57
CA LYS A 6 16.53 -5.85 14.18
C LYS A 6 15.54 -6.51 13.26
N ILE A 7 15.08 -5.80 12.26
CA ILE A 7 14.34 -6.40 11.15
C ILE A 7 15.27 -7.45 10.52
N LYS A 8 14.73 -8.64 10.28
CA LYS A 8 15.42 -9.69 9.54
C LYS A 8 14.82 -9.80 8.15
N PHE A 9 15.61 -9.48 7.14
CA PHE A 9 15.19 -9.59 5.75
C PHE A 9 15.59 -10.92 5.14
N ASN A 10 14.62 -11.61 4.55
CA ASN A 10 14.82 -12.83 3.77
C ASN A 10 14.57 -12.50 2.30
N LEU A 11 15.64 -12.36 1.52
CA LEU A 11 15.57 -12.18 0.07
C LEU A 11 15.37 -13.55 -0.58
N ILE A 12 14.16 -13.83 -1.05
CA ILE A 12 13.76 -15.14 -1.57
C ILE A 12 14.17 -15.25 -3.05
N GLN A 13 15.17 -16.07 -3.33
CA GLN A 13 15.71 -16.26 -4.69
C GLN A 13 14.94 -17.32 -5.48
N ASP A 14 14.50 -18.37 -4.77
CA ASP A 14 13.82 -19.49 -5.40
C ASP A 14 12.36 -19.18 -5.74
N LYS A 15 12.04 -19.35 -7.02
CA LYS A 15 10.70 -19.08 -7.55
C LYS A 15 9.60 -19.90 -6.85
N GLN A 16 9.85 -21.16 -6.52
CA GLN A 16 8.82 -22.02 -5.92
C GLN A 16 8.53 -21.57 -4.49
N THR A 17 9.56 -21.24 -3.73
CA THR A 17 9.42 -20.68 -2.38
C THR A 17 8.67 -19.34 -2.41
N ALA A 18 9.03 -18.45 -3.34
CA ALA A 18 8.36 -17.17 -3.50
C ALA A 18 6.87 -17.35 -3.89
N GLN A 19 6.57 -18.28 -4.83
CA GLN A 19 5.19 -18.57 -5.21
C GLN A 19 4.37 -19.13 -4.04
N SER A 20 4.96 -20.05 -3.26
CA SER A 20 4.29 -20.59 -2.07
C SER A 20 3.94 -19.51 -1.02
N LEU A 21 4.74 -18.43 -0.92
CA LEU A 21 4.41 -17.30 -0.06
C LEU A 21 3.23 -16.50 -0.60
N ILE A 22 3.18 -16.25 -1.92
CA ILE A 22 2.04 -15.60 -2.59
C ILE A 22 0.77 -16.42 -2.38
N ASP A 23 0.83 -17.73 -2.63
CA ASP A 23 -0.33 -18.61 -2.50
C ASP A 23 -0.90 -18.63 -1.06
N LYS A 24 -0.01 -18.56 -0.06
CA LYS A 24 -0.43 -18.42 1.34
C LYS A 24 -1.05 -17.05 1.65
N ALA A 25 -0.51 -15.98 1.09
CA ALA A 25 -1.06 -14.64 1.24
C ALA A 25 -2.45 -14.55 0.64
N GLU A 26 -2.64 -15.15 -0.55
CA GLU A 26 -3.94 -15.21 -1.24
C GLU A 26 -5.03 -15.87 -0.41
N LEU A 27 -4.71 -16.90 0.37
CA LEU A 27 -5.65 -17.52 1.31
C LEU A 27 -6.12 -16.61 2.46
N VAL A 28 -5.46 -15.47 2.62
CA VAL A 28 -5.75 -14.51 3.71
C VAL A 28 -6.49 -13.28 3.20
N ASP A 29 -6.02 -12.69 2.08
CA ASP A 29 -6.52 -11.41 1.59
C ASP A 29 -7.39 -11.51 0.33
N PHE A 30 -7.42 -12.66 -0.34
CA PHE A 30 -8.22 -12.93 -1.55
C PHE A 30 -8.01 -11.88 -2.65
N TYR A 31 -6.85 -11.24 -2.70
CA TYR A 31 -6.60 -10.12 -3.59
C TYR A 31 -6.77 -10.47 -5.07
N LEU A 32 -6.23 -11.61 -5.50
CA LEU A 32 -6.35 -12.04 -6.89
C LEU A 32 -7.78 -12.49 -7.21
N GLU A 33 -8.44 -13.19 -6.28
CA GLU A 33 -9.84 -13.62 -6.44
C GLU A 33 -10.73 -12.40 -6.67
N GLU A 34 -10.66 -11.37 -5.81
CA GLU A 34 -11.40 -10.13 -5.94
C GLU A 34 -11.11 -9.40 -7.28
N CYS A 35 -9.84 -9.38 -7.71
CA CYS A 35 -9.47 -8.80 -8.99
C CYS A 35 -10.01 -9.57 -10.20
N TYR A 36 -10.18 -10.90 -10.10
CA TYR A 36 -10.74 -11.72 -11.17
C TYR A 36 -12.27 -11.70 -11.20
N ASP A 37 -12.91 -11.51 -10.06
CA ASP A 37 -14.37 -11.41 -9.95
C ASP A 37 -14.87 -10.02 -10.40
N ASP A 38 -14.05 -8.97 -10.28
CA ASP A 38 -14.38 -7.64 -10.77
C ASP A 38 -14.01 -7.45 -12.24
N LYS A 39 -14.99 -7.08 -13.06
CA LYS A 39 -14.84 -6.96 -14.52
C LYS A 39 -13.71 -5.99 -14.93
N LEU A 40 -13.65 -4.79 -14.36
CA LEU A 40 -12.66 -3.79 -14.77
C LEU A 40 -11.28 -4.10 -14.22
N ASN A 41 -11.20 -4.56 -12.98
CA ASN A 41 -9.93 -5.00 -12.39
C ASN A 41 -9.37 -6.20 -13.13
N TYR A 42 -10.20 -7.15 -13.54
CA TYR A 42 -9.78 -8.25 -14.41
C TYR A 42 -9.21 -7.75 -15.75
N ILE A 43 -9.93 -6.87 -16.45
CA ILE A 43 -9.47 -6.33 -17.73
C ILE A 43 -8.14 -5.59 -17.56
N ALA A 44 -8.01 -4.77 -16.53
CA ALA A 44 -6.80 -4.01 -16.24
C ALA A 44 -5.58 -4.91 -15.94
N ARG A 45 -5.81 -6.13 -15.42
CA ARG A 45 -4.76 -7.06 -14.96
C ARG A 45 -4.57 -8.32 -15.81
N ARG A 46 -5.49 -8.64 -16.71
CA ARG A 46 -5.46 -9.91 -17.48
C ARG A 46 -4.17 -10.21 -18.25
N ASN A 47 -3.44 -9.14 -18.63
CA ASN A 47 -2.16 -9.23 -19.33
C ASN A 47 -0.96 -8.99 -18.40
N LEU A 48 -1.19 -8.80 -17.11
CA LEU A 48 -0.19 -8.58 -16.09
C LEU A 48 0.01 -9.89 -15.32
N SER A 49 1.15 -10.54 -15.52
CA SER A 49 1.42 -11.83 -14.90
C SER A 49 1.70 -11.65 -13.41
N TYR A 50 0.71 -11.91 -12.55
CA TYR A 50 0.92 -11.91 -11.11
C TYR A 50 1.41 -13.28 -10.64
N SER A 51 2.71 -13.47 -10.69
CA SER A 51 3.37 -14.70 -10.24
C SER A 51 4.80 -14.41 -9.82
N ALA A 52 5.35 -15.29 -8.99
CA ALA A 52 6.76 -15.20 -8.58
C ALA A 52 7.71 -15.34 -9.78
N ASN A 53 8.84 -14.65 -9.67
CA ASN A 53 9.95 -14.77 -10.58
C ASN A 53 11.24 -15.14 -9.81
N SER A 54 12.18 -15.76 -10.50
CA SER A 54 13.51 -16.01 -9.93
C SER A 54 14.33 -14.72 -9.90
N VAL A 55 15.20 -14.59 -8.90
CA VAL A 55 16.08 -13.43 -8.73
C VAL A 55 17.51 -13.80 -9.06
N SER A 56 18.19 -12.99 -9.87
CA SER A 56 19.61 -13.15 -10.13
C SER A 56 20.46 -12.86 -8.87
N SER A 57 21.62 -13.50 -8.76
CA SER A 57 22.54 -13.21 -7.64
C SER A 57 22.98 -11.75 -7.62
N LEU A 58 23.09 -11.10 -8.79
CA LEU A 58 23.45 -9.68 -8.88
C LEU A 58 22.34 -8.80 -8.27
N ASN A 59 21.06 -9.05 -8.60
CA ASN A 59 19.95 -8.29 -8.05
C ASN A 59 19.81 -8.47 -6.53
N ILE A 60 20.12 -9.67 -6.03
CA ILE A 60 20.18 -9.92 -4.59
C ILE A 60 21.26 -9.08 -3.90
N GLU A 61 22.46 -8.99 -4.48
CA GLU A 61 23.55 -8.17 -3.91
C GLU A 61 23.20 -6.67 -3.93
N ILE A 62 22.50 -6.19 -4.97
CA ILE A 62 21.99 -4.81 -5.01
C ILE A 62 20.99 -4.58 -3.89
N ALA A 63 20.00 -5.46 -3.73
CA ALA A 63 18.99 -5.34 -2.68
C ALA A 63 19.59 -5.42 -1.26
N LYS A 64 20.55 -6.31 -1.03
CA LYS A 64 21.29 -6.38 0.25
C LYS A 64 21.96 -5.05 0.58
N LYS A 65 22.65 -4.45 -0.40
CA LYS A 65 23.32 -3.16 -0.21
C LYS A 65 22.33 -2.06 0.18
N ILE A 66 21.16 -2.01 -0.46
CA ILE A 66 20.12 -1.06 -0.10
C ILE A 66 19.67 -1.27 1.34
N ILE A 67 19.34 -2.52 1.72
CA ILE A 67 18.93 -2.87 3.08
C ILE A 67 20.00 -2.48 4.12
N GLU A 68 21.27 -2.76 3.83
CA GLU A 68 22.39 -2.48 4.74
C GLU A 68 22.66 -0.99 4.92
N THR A 69 22.37 -0.18 3.91
CA THR A 69 22.59 1.28 3.94
C THR A 69 21.37 2.07 4.40
N THR A 70 20.18 1.45 4.44
CA THR A 70 18.95 2.10 4.86
C THR A 70 18.92 2.34 6.37
N SER A 71 18.59 3.56 6.78
CA SER A 71 18.36 3.92 8.18
C SER A 71 16.87 3.75 8.52
N PHE A 72 16.54 2.65 9.20
CA PHE A 72 15.16 2.35 9.54
C PHE A 72 14.66 3.12 10.76
N PRO A 73 13.43 3.68 10.72
CA PRO A 73 12.76 4.20 11.89
C PRO A 73 12.67 3.15 13.02
N LYS A 74 12.83 3.60 14.27
CA LYS A 74 12.85 2.69 15.44
C LYS A 74 11.59 1.83 15.55
N GLN A 75 10.45 2.38 15.19
CA GLN A 75 9.14 1.72 15.24
C GLN A 75 9.07 0.48 14.34
N LEU A 76 9.83 0.48 13.24
CA LEU A 76 9.86 -0.64 12.30
C LEU A 76 10.76 -1.78 12.77
N LEU A 77 11.65 -1.56 13.74
CA LEU A 77 12.65 -2.54 14.16
C LEU A 77 12.03 -3.81 14.78
N ASP A 78 10.80 -3.73 15.29
CA ASP A 78 10.08 -4.85 15.93
C ASP A 78 9.23 -5.69 14.98
N LEU A 79 9.31 -5.45 13.66
CA LEU A 79 8.52 -6.18 12.65
C LEU A 79 8.92 -7.66 12.48
N GLY A 80 10.08 -8.06 13.01
CA GLY A 80 10.56 -9.44 12.92
C GLY A 80 11.08 -9.82 11.53
N GLU A 81 10.63 -10.96 11.02
CA GLU A 81 11.07 -11.44 9.69
C GLU A 81 10.22 -10.87 8.57
N ILE A 82 10.88 -10.33 7.54
CA ILE A 82 10.28 -9.76 6.34
C ILE A 82 10.78 -10.55 5.13
N ASN A 83 9.87 -11.07 4.34
CA ASN A 83 10.20 -11.77 3.11
C ASN A 83 10.09 -10.79 1.93
N ILE A 84 11.17 -10.65 1.16
CA ILE A 84 11.16 -9.86 -0.08
C ILE A 84 11.20 -10.84 -1.24
N ILE A 85 10.19 -10.79 -2.10
CA ILE A 85 10.04 -11.64 -3.26
C ILE A 85 10.02 -10.82 -4.55
N GLN A 86 10.51 -11.42 -5.63
CA GLN A 86 10.36 -10.83 -6.95
C GLN A 86 9.16 -11.44 -7.67
N LEU A 87 8.32 -10.57 -8.20
CA LEU A 87 7.25 -10.94 -9.13
C LEU A 87 7.72 -10.83 -10.58
N MET A 88 6.89 -11.28 -11.51
CA MET A 88 7.06 -10.95 -12.92
C MET A 88 7.04 -9.43 -13.10
N PRO A 89 7.86 -8.86 -14.00
CA PRO A 89 8.00 -7.40 -14.13
C PRO A 89 6.71 -6.64 -14.45
N SER A 90 5.73 -7.31 -15.02
CA SER A 90 4.42 -6.72 -15.32
C SER A 90 3.42 -6.81 -14.16
N ALA A 91 3.70 -7.60 -13.11
CA ALA A 91 2.78 -7.75 -11.98
C ALA A 91 2.41 -6.37 -11.42
N ASP A 92 1.11 -6.13 -11.25
CA ASP A 92 0.54 -4.85 -10.82
C ASP A 92 1.16 -3.61 -11.47
N ALA A 93 1.42 -3.74 -12.78
CA ALA A 93 2.04 -2.70 -13.60
C ALA A 93 3.41 -2.20 -13.09
N GLY A 94 4.15 -3.06 -12.41
CA GLY A 94 5.48 -2.78 -11.91
C GLY A 94 5.52 -2.07 -10.55
N MET A 95 4.40 -1.94 -9.86
CA MET A 95 4.34 -1.31 -8.53
C MET A 95 4.75 -2.29 -7.43
N PRO A 96 5.71 -1.93 -6.56
CA PRO A 96 5.91 -2.62 -5.30
C PRO A 96 4.66 -2.54 -4.43
N HIS A 97 4.44 -3.55 -3.60
CA HIS A 97 3.33 -3.61 -2.66
C HIS A 97 3.56 -4.70 -1.61
N THR A 98 2.73 -4.74 -0.59
CA THR A 98 2.82 -5.75 0.45
C THR A 98 1.64 -6.73 0.42
N ARG A 99 1.90 -7.95 0.91
CA ARG A 99 0.86 -8.97 1.11
C ARG A 99 0.93 -9.53 2.54
N PRO A 100 -0.14 -10.18 3.04
CA PRO A 100 -0.12 -10.88 4.32
C PRO A 100 1.06 -11.83 4.49
N GLY A 101 1.51 -12.03 5.75
CA GLY A 101 2.70 -12.84 6.05
C GLY A 101 4.02 -12.07 5.96
N ASN A 102 3.97 -10.74 6.10
CA ASN A 102 5.13 -9.84 6.06
C ASN A 102 5.90 -9.98 4.74
N ILE A 103 5.19 -9.95 3.63
CA ILE A 103 5.77 -10.09 2.29
C ILE A 103 5.80 -8.71 1.62
N ILE A 104 6.97 -8.33 1.11
CA ILE A 104 7.14 -7.24 0.14
C ILE A 104 7.28 -7.87 -1.24
N CYS A 105 6.36 -7.52 -2.13
CA CYS A 105 6.33 -7.95 -3.52
C CYS A 105 6.97 -6.87 -4.40
N CYS A 106 8.05 -7.19 -5.08
CA CYS A 106 8.76 -6.27 -5.98
C CYS A 106 8.78 -6.84 -7.40
N PRO A 107 8.24 -6.16 -8.40
CA PRO A 107 8.42 -6.57 -9.80
C PRO A 107 9.89 -6.53 -10.26
N ASP A 108 10.67 -5.62 -9.67
CA ASP A 108 12.14 -5.60 -9.82
C ASP A 108 12.79 -5.27 -8.47
N ILE A 109 13.39 -6.29 -7.85
CA ILE A 109 14.06 -6.14 -6.55
C ILE A 109 15.31 -5.25 -6.61
N SER A 110 15.92 -5.11 -7.80
CA SER A 110 17.09 -4.25 -7.99
C SER A 110 16.75 -2.77 -8.10
N SER A 111 15.49 -2.44 -8.33
CA SER A 111 14.99 -1.06 -8.37
C SER A 111 14.45 -0.56 -7.03
N LEU A 112 14.50 -1.38 -5.98
CA LEU A 112 14.09 -0.99 -4.63
C LEU A 112 14.91 0.22 -4.19
N SER A 113 14.23 1.30 -3.77
CA SER A 113 14.87 2.45 -3.13
C SER A 113 14.72 2.39 -1.61
N GLU A 114 15.53 3.17 -0.87
CA GLU A 114 15.35 3.31 0.58
C GLU A 114 13.94 3.77 0.94
N SER A 115 13.42 4.81 0.25
CA SER A 115 12.07 5.32 0.50
C SER A 115 10.98 4.30 0.18
N THR A 116 11.13 3.54 -0.91
CA THR A 116 10.19 2.46 -1.26
C THR A 116 10.21 1.36 -0.18
N LEU A 117 11.39 0.93 0.24
CA LEU A 117 11.52 -0.10 1.26
C LEU A 117 10.87 0.34 2.59
N ILE A 118 11.10 1.58 3.02
CA ILE A 118 10.49 2.13 4.24
C ILE A 118 8.96 2.26 4.07
N HIS A 119 8.48 2.66 2.89
CA HIS A 119 7.05 2.74 2.57
C HIS A 119 6.37 1.36 2.75
N GLU A 120 6.91 0.33 2.14
CA GLU A 120 6.38 -1.04 2.25
C GLU A 120 6.43 -1.57 3.69
N LEU A 121 7.48 -1.25 4.44
CA LEU A 121 7.56 -1.63 5.85
C LEU A 121 6.48 -0.97 6.70
N TRP A 122 6.06 0.26 6.38
CA TRP A 122 4.95 0.89 7.07
C TRP A 122 3.63 0.17 6.78
N HIS A 123 3.39 -0.32 5.57
CA HIS A 123 2.21 -1.16 5.28
C HIS A 123 2.23 -2.46 6.08
N ILE A 124 3.39 -3.11 6.21
CA ILE A 124 3.52 -4.28 7.08
C ILE A 124 3.23 -3.91 8.54
N HIS A 125 3.80 -2.80 9.04
CA HIS A 125 3.56 -2.32 10.40
C HIS A 125 2.07 -2.03 10.65
N GLN A 126 1.36 -1.50 9.66
CA GLN A 126 -0.08 -1.24 9.74
C GLN A 126 -0.89 -2.54 9.89
N ARG A 127 -0.50 -3.61 9.18
CA ARG A 127 -1.14 -4.92 9.32
C ARG A 127 -0.80 -5.63 10.63
N VAL A 128 0.43 -5.52 11.10
CA VAL A 128 0.89 -6.15 12.36
C VAL A 128 0.29 -5.47 13.59
N PHE A 129 0.09 -4.15 13.54
CA PHE A 129 -0.40 -3.35 14.65
C PHE A 129 -1.70 -2.57 14.32
N PRO A 130 -2.79 -3.25 13.89
CA PRO A 130 -4.00 -2.57 13.40
C PRO A 130 -4.64 -1.67 14.46
N GLU A 131 -4.74 -2.12 15.70
CA GLU A 131 -5.33 -1.35 16.81
C GLU A 131 -4.55 -0.06 17.13
N TYR A 132 -3.24 -0.08 16.93
CA TYR A 132 -2.40 1.11 17.09
C TYR A 132 -2.73 2.13 15.99
N TRP A 133 -2.82 1.70 14.74
CA TRP A 133 -3.12 2.56 13.61
C TRP A 133 -4.56 3.07 13.59
N LEU A 134 -5.53 2.27 14.01
CA LEU A 134 -6.91 2.73 14.22
C LEU A 134 -6.97 3.94 15.15
N LYS A 135 -6.21 3.92 16.26
CA LYS A 135 -6.14 5.04 17.20
C LYS A 135 -5.49 6.28 16.59
N ILE A 136 -4.41 6.09 15.82
CA ILE A 136 -3.72 7.16 15.10
C ILE A 136 -4.64 7.81 14.08
N PHE A 137 -5.20 7.01 13.19
CA PHE A 137 -6.07 7.49 12.13
C PHE A 137 -7.30 8.22 12.68
N LYS A 138 -7.88 7.72 13.77
CA LYS A 138 -9.00 8.39 14.43
C LYS A 138 -8.64 9.79 14.96
N LYS A 139 -7.43 9.97 15.50
CA LYS A 139 -6.97 11.29 15.96
C LYS A 139 -6.86 12.32 14.85
N ILE A 140 -6.56 11.88 13.64
CA ILE A 140 -6.40 12.74 12.46
C ILE A 140 -7.65 12.74 11.56
N GLY A 141 -8.81 12.33 12.12
CA GLY A 141 -10.10 12.46 11.46
C GLY A 141 -10.53 11.28 10.59
N TRP A 142 -9.77 10.18 10.54
CA TRP A 142 -10.12 9.01 9.76
C TRP A 142 -10.79 7.92 10.60
N THR A 143 -11.87 7.36 10.10
CA THR A 143 -12.56 6.20 10.68
C THR A 143 -12.91 5.19 9.60
N VAL A 144 -12.96 3.91 9.98
CA VAL A 144 -13.37 2.84 9.07
C VAL A 144 -14.83 3.08 8.67
N TRP A 145 -15.08 3.10 7.36
CA TRP A 145 -16.44 3.26 6.85
C TRP A 145 -17.03 1.89 6.49
N ARG A 146 -18.13 1.53 7.15
CA ARG A 146 -18.85 0.26 6.97
C ARG A 146 -20.09 0.40 6.05
N GLY A 147 -20.23 1.53 5.36
CA GLY A 147 -21.28 1.72 4.36
C GLY A 147 -20.98 1.01 3.05
N LYS A 148 -21.88 1.17 2.10
CA LYS A 148 -21.75 0.63 0.73
C LYS A 148 -21.56 1.77 -0.25
N LEU A 149 -20.56 1.66 -1.14
CA LEU A 149 -20.42 2.57 -2.26
C LEU A 149 -21.61 2.42 -3.23
N PRO A 150 -22.06 3.49 -3.88
CA PRO A 150 -23.01 3.36 -4.98
C PRO A 150 -22.36 2.61 -6.16
N ASP A 151 -23.15 1.82 -6.88
CA ASP A 151 -22.67 0.97 -7.98
C ASP A 151 -21.86 1.75 -9.03
N ARG A 152 -22.19 3.04 -9.25
CA ARG A 152 -21.44 3.94 -10.15
C ARG A 152 -19.99 4.20 -9.75
N LEU A 153 -19.61 3.98 -8.48
CA LEU A 153 -18.24 4.07 -7.99
C LEU A 153 -17.65 2.67 -7.76
N GLU A 154 -18.41 1.75 -7.16
CA GLU A 154 -17.94 0.39 -6.89
C GLU A 154 -17.51 -0.32 -8.18
N ASN A 155 -18.33 -0.24 -9.24
CA ASN A 155 -18.06 -0.92 -10.52
C ASN A 155 -16.88 -0.34 -11.32
N VAL A 156 -16.29 0.76 -10.87
CA VAL A 156 -15.14 1.41 -11.55
C VAL A 156 -13.93 1.57 -10.63
N ARG A 157 -14.02 1.01 -9.42
CA ARG A 157 -12.98 1.10 -8.42
C ARG A 157 -11.75 0.28 -8.79
N ARG A 158 -10.56 0.83 -8.57
CA ARG A 158 -9.30 0.08 -8.62
C ARG A 158 -9.02 -0.53 -7.24
N TYR A 159 -8.67 -1.80 -7.23
CA TYR A 159 -8.21 -2.48 -6.01
C TYR A 159 -6.73 -2.22 -5.74
N ASN A 160 -6.37 -2.10 -4.45
CA ASN A 160 -5.01 -1.96 -3.99
C ASN A 160 -4.70 -3.07 -2.98
N PRO A 161 -3.65 -3.90 -3.20
CA PRO A 161 -3.31 -5.01 -2.31
C PRO A 161 -2.95 -4.57 -0.89
N ASP A 162 -2.43 -3.34 -0.72
CA ASP A 162 -2.03 -2.81 0.58
C ASP A 162 -3.22 -2.44 1.49
N THR A 163 -4.41 -2.29 0.91
CA THR A 163 -5.59 -1.81 1.61
C THR A 163 -6.83 -2.70 1.43
N ILE A 164 -6.71 -3.83 0.74
CA ILE A 164 -7.86 -4.66 0.35
C ILE A 164 -8.62 -5.26 1.53
N ASP A 165 -7.93 -5.53 2.63
CA ASP A 165 -8.52 -6.05 3.86
C ASP A 165 -9.48 -5.07 4.55
N GLU A 166 -9.34 -3.75 4.31
CA GLU A 166 -10.20 -2.71 4.86
C GLU A 166 -10.30 -1.50 3.91
N PRO A 167 -10.93 -1.66 2.73
CA PRO A 167 -10.75 -0.76 1.59
C PRO A 167 -11.41 0.62 1.76
N TYR A 168 -12.32 0.79 2.74
CA TYR A 168 -13.07 2.03 2.86
C TYR A 168 -12.86 2.72 4.20
N TRP A 169 -12.40 3.95 4.12
CA TRP A 169 -12.28 4.86 5.26
C TRP A 169 -12.96 6.17 4.95
N ILE A 170 -13.51 6.80 5.99
CA ILE A 170 -14.17 8.10 5.88
C ILE A 170 -13.39 9.16 6.67
N PHE A 171 -13.13 10.28 6.03
CA PHE A 171 -12.47 11.43 6.65
C PHE A 171 -13.51 12.41 7.18
N ASN A 172 -13.40 12.76 8.48
CA ASN A 172 -14.29 13.68 9.20
C ASN A 172 -15.79 13.37 9.00
N ASP A 173 -16.13 12.07 8.98
CA ASP A 173 -17.48 11.56 8.73
C ASP A 173 -18.14 12.08 7.44
N LYS A 174 -17.32 12.54 6.49
CA LYS A 174 -17.82 13.23 5.28
C LYS A 174 -17.31 12.64 3.97
N TRP A 175 -16.03 12.34 3.84
CA TRP A 175 -15.43 11.97 2.57
C TRP A 175 -14.80 10.58 2.59
N VAL A 176 -15.25 9.72 1.68
CA VAL A 176 -14.66 8.42 1.39
C VAL A 176 -13.87 8.53 0.10
N PRO A 177 -12.52 8.45 0.13
CA PRO A 177 -11.71 8.41 -1.08
C PRO A 177 -11.90 7.07 -1.81
N VAL A 178 -11.99 7.13 -3.13
CA VAL A 178 -12.17 5.95 -3.98
C VAL A 178 -11.29 6.11 -5.21
N PRO A 179 -10.27 5.28 -5.39
CA PRO A 179 -9.49 5.25 -6.62
C PRO A 179 -10.33 4.59 -7.73
N VAL A 180 -10.51 5.28 -8.85
CA VAL A 180 -11.32 4.79 -9.99
C VAL A 180 -10.51 4.80 -11.28
N PHE A 181 -10.77 3.86 -12.17
CA PHE A 181 -10.18 3.86 -13.50
C PHE A 181 -10.65 5.08 -14.30
N LYS A 182 -9.74 5.81 -14.92
CA LYS A 182 -10.07 6.98 -15.77
C LYS A 182 -10.76 6.57 -17.06
N ASP A 183 -10.23 5.53 -17.71
CA ASP A 183 -10.81 4.98 -18.93
C ASP A 183 -11.40 3.59 -18.65
N ILE A 184 -12.70 3.51 -18.53
CA ILE A 184 -13.42 2.24 -18.29
C ILE A 184 -13.47 1.34 -19.53
N THR A 185 -13.14 1.86 -20.71
CA THR A 185 -13.11 1.08 -21.96
C THR A 185 -11.74 0.39 -22.14
N HIS A 186 -10.68 1.01 -21.60
CA HIS A 186 -9.31 0.49 -21.60
C HIS A 186 -8.69 0.68 -20.20
N PRO A 187 -9.22 0.02 -19.17
CA PRO A 187 -8.73 0.21 -17.81
C PRO A 187 -7.31 -0.28 -17.67
N THR A 188 -6.45 0.51 -17.03
CA THR A 188 -5.09 0.14 -16.68
C THR A 188 -4.80 0.48 -15.22
N VAL A 189 -4.03 -0.35 -14.54
CA VAL A 189 -3.75 -0.21 -13.10
C VAL A 189 -3.11 1.15 -12.76
N ASN A 190 -2.32 1.70 -13.69
CA ASN A 190 -1.62 2.97 -13.51
C ASN A 190 -2.44 4.21 -13.91
N ASP A 191 -3.55 4.05 -14.64
CA ASP A 191 -4.35 5.18 -15.08
C ASP A 191 -5.64 5.31 -14.29
N VAL A 192 -5.47 5.81 -13.07
CA VAL A 192 -6.55 6.02 -12.11
C VAL A 192 -6.65 7.49 -11.69
N GLU A 193 -7.83 7.87 -11.24
CA GLU A 193 -8.09 9.16 -10.62
C GLU A 193 -8.79 8.97 -9.28
N MET A 194 -8.73 10.00 -8.43
CA MET A 194 -9.42 9.97 -7.15
C MET A 194 -10.82 10.55 -7.25
N CYS A 195 -11.80 9.80 -6.75
CA CYS A 195 -13.11 10.30 -6.40
C CYS A 195 -13.23 10.39 -4.88
N PHE A 196 -13.87 11.44 -4.40
CA PHE A 196 -14.19 11.66 -2.99
C PHE A 196 -15.70 11.61 -2.83
N TYR A 197 -16.19 10.53 -2.21
CA TYR A 197 -17.63 10.30 -2.06
C TYR A 197 -18.12 10.79 -0.69
N ASN A 198 -19.20 11.55 -0.70
CA ASN A 198 -19.92 11.98 0.50
C ASN A 198 -21.20 11.15 0.66
N PRO A 199 -21.23 10.18 1.58
CA PRO A 199 -22.38 9.29 1.75
C PRO A 199 -23.63 9.99 2.31
N ALA A 200 -23.49 11.11 3.00
CA ALA A 200 -24.64 11.81 3.60
C ALA A 200 -25.59 12.43 2.57
N ILE A 201 -25.06 12.77 1.38
CA ILE A 201 -25.80 13.44 0.32
C ILE A 201 -25.72 12.70 -1.03
N ASP A 202 -25.17 11.50 -1.05
CA ASP A 202 -24.94 10.67 -2.24
C ASP A 202 -24.25 11.45 -3.40
N TYR A 203 -23.19 12.16 -3.08
CA TYR A 203 -22.44 13.01 -4.00
C TYR A 203 -20.97 12.61 -4.04
N TYR A 204 -20.32 12.76 -5.20
CA TYR A 204 -18.87 12.65 -5.29
C TYR A 204 -18.25 13.78 -6.12
N THR A 205 -16.99 14.07 -5.86
CA THR A 205 -16.17 15.02 -6.60
C THR A 205 -14.82 14.39 -6.94
N ARG A 206 -14.19 14.85 -8.04
CA ARG A 206 -12.80 14.54 -8.40
C ARG A 206 -11.81 15.58 -7.90
N GLN A 207 -12.33 16.72 -7.45
CA GLN A 207 -11.50 17.74 -6.80
C GLN A 207 -11.24 17.32 -5.35
N VAL A 208 -9.98 17.49 -4.89
CA VAL A 208 -9.64 17.25 -3.49
C VAL A 208 -10.47 18.16 -2.61
N PRO A 209 -11.28 17.62 -1.69
CA PRO A 209 -12.05 18.43 -0.75
C PRO A 209 -11.15 19.35 0.11
N GLU A 210 -11.67 20.51 0.47
CA GLU A 210 -10.93 21.48 1.30
C GLU A 210 -10.46 20.87 2.63
N GLU A 211 -11.26 19.99 3.19
CA GLU A 211 -10.94 19.29 4.44
C GLU A 211 -9.69 18.38 4.32
N LEU A 212 -9.39 17.91 3.12
CA LEU A 212 -8.19 17.11 2.81
C LEU A 212 -7.03 17.97 2.27
N SER A 213 -7.17 19.30 2.23
CA SER A 213 -6.17 20.20 1.67
C SER A 213 -4.81 20.14 2.37
N SER A 214 -4.78 19.74 3.64
CA SER A 214 -3.52 19.50 4.38
C SER A 214 -2.65 18.40 3.77
N TYR A 215 -3.24 17.51 2.95
CA TYR A 215 -2.54 16.41 2.27
C TYR A 215 -2.29 16.68 0.78
N THR A 216 -2.56 17.88 0.26
CA THR A 216 -2.46 18.20 -1.18
C THR A 216 -1.04 18.13 -1.75
N GLU A 217 -0.02 18.13 -0.90
CA GLU A 217 1.37 17.90 -1.32
C GLU A 217 1.63 16.45 -1.73
N LEU A 218 0.77 15.51 -1.33
CA LEU A 218 0.78 14.15 -1.82
C LEU A 218 0.16 14.11 -3.23
N SER A 219 0.66 13.26 -4.09
CA SER A 219 0.02 13.02 -5.39
C SER A 219 -1.39 12.48 -5.21
N GLY A 220 -2.31 12.79 -6.15
CA GLY A 220 -3.74 12.46 -6.00
C GLY A 220 -4.01 11.02 -5.55
N ILE A 221 -3.30 10.04 -6.12
CA ILE A 221 -3.51 8.61 -5.80
C ILE A 221 -3.06 8.25 -4.37
N SER A 222 -2.08 8.96 -3.81
CA SER A 222 -1.64 8.73 -2.43
C SER A 222 -2.70 9.08 -1.39
N LEU A 223 -3.78 9.78 -1.81
CA LEU A 223 -4.91 10.13 -0.94
C LEU A 223 -5.99 9.04 -0.87
N GLU A 224 -5.79 7.90 -1.52
CA GLU A 224 -6.82 6.86 -1.61
C GLU A 224 -7.16 6.20 -0.28
N HIS A 225 -6.23 6.28 0.70
CA HIS A 225 -6.39 5.56 1.96
C HIS A 225 -5.49 6.16 3.05
N PRO A 226 -5.91 6.22 4.33
CA PRO A 226 -5.05 6.73 5.40
C PRO A 226 -3.75 5.92 5.59
N ARG A 227 -3.75 4.63 5.24
CA ARG A 227 -2.53 3.80 5.25
C ARG A 227 -1.51 4.32 4.22
N GLU A 228 -1.96 4.62 3.00
CA GLU A 228 -1.11 5.18 1.94
C GLU A 228 -0.58 6.56 2.35
N ILE A 229 -1.46 7.45 2.82
CA ILE A 229 -1.07 8.77 3.31
C ILE A 229 0.06 8.64 4.34
N ALA A 230 -0.13 7.77 5.35
CA ALA A 230 0.87 7.57 6.39
C ALA A 230 2.18 6.99 5.84
N ALA A 231 2.12 5.97 4.96
CA ALA A 231 3.31 5.35 4.39
C ALA A 231 4.13 6.35 3.55
N TYR A 232 3.48 7.18 2.71
CA TYR A 232 4.16 8.24 1.94
C TYR A 232 4.81 9.29 2.82
N ILE A 233 4.13 9.75 3.87
CA ILE A 233 4.67 10.74 4.79
C ILE A 233 5.87 10.19 5.55
N LEU A 234 5.73 8.99 6.11
CA LEU A 234 6.72 8.39 7.01
C LEU A 234 7.91 7.79 6.29
N SER A 235 7.80 7.51 4.98
CA SER A 235 8.94 7.08 4.15
C SER A 235 9.88 8.22 3.75
N GLY A 236 9.57 9.45 4.16
CA GLY A 236 10.40 10.62 3.87
C GLY A 236 10.28 11.13 2.43
N SER A 237 9.30 10.66 1.68
CA SER A 237 9.05 11.09 0.31
C SER A 237 8.59 12.56 0.24
N ASN A 238 8.10 13.11 1.38
CA ASN A 238 7.71 14.50 1.51
C ASN A 238 8.06 15.02 2.91
N LYS A 239 9.04 15.91 3.00
CA LYS A 239 9.50 16.53 4.27
C LYS A 239 8.82 17.87 4.57
N SER A 240 7.58 18.10 4.17
CA SER A 240 6.93 19.37 4.45
C SER A 240 6.42 19.49 5.89
N GLN A 241 6.30 20.72 6.36
CA GLN A 241 5.89 21.06 7.74
C GLN A 241 4.45 20.64 8.11
N THR A 242 3.68 20.12 7.18
CA THR A 242 2.24 19.89 7.30
C THR A 242 1.88 18.65 8.14
N TYR A 243 2.85 17.81 8.51
CA TYR A 243 2.61 16.52 9.13
C TYR A 243 2.92 16.46 10.64
N LYS A 244 2.68 17.58 11.33
CA LYS A 244 2.86 17.67 12.78
C LYS A 244 2.14 16.57 13.56
N ASP A 245 0.99 16.14 13.07
CA ASP A 245 0.18 15.11 13.74
C ASP A 245 0.93 13.78 13.87
N PHE A 246 1.74 13.39 12.87
CA PHE A 246 2.58 12.19 12.93
C PHE A 246 3.84 12.40 13.78
N ASP A 247 4.39 13.62 13.82
CA ASP A 247 5.55 13.96 14.65
C ASP A 247 5.18 14.02 16.14
N GLU A 248 4.03 14.60 16.48
CA GLU A 248 3.48 14.66 17.85
C GLU A 248 3.18 13.26 18.42
N MET A 249 2.90 12.27 17.56
CA MET A 249 2.69 10.88 17.94
C MET A 249 3.99 10.05 18.06
N ASN A 250 5.16 10.70 17.98
CA ASN A 250 6.49 10.05 18.01
C ASN A 250 6.73 9.01 16.90
N LEU A 251 6.03 9.10 15.78
CA LEU A 251 6.21 8.21 14.63
C LEU A 251 7.44 8.56 13.78
N MET A 252 7.90 9.82 13.87
CA MET A 252 9.03 10.34 13.09
C MET A 252 10.36 10.38 13.86
N ARG A 253 10.43 9.82 15.08
CA ARG A 253 11.64 9.85 15.94
C ARG A 253 12.33 8.50 16.05
#